data_55ac58058176ec5d44b283e33eb35e74
#
_entry.id   55ac58058176ec5d44b283e33eb35e74
#
_cell.length_a   1.000
_cell.length_b   1.000
_cell.length_c   1.000
_cell.angle_alpha   90.00
_cell.angle_beta   90.00
_cell.angle_gamma   90.00
#
_symmetry.space_group_name_H-M   'P 1'
#
loop_
_entity.id
_entity.type
_entity.pdbx_description
1 polymer ?
#
loop_
_entity_poly.entity_id
_entity_poly.type
_entity_poly.pdbx_seq_one_letter_code
_entity_poly.pdbx_strand_id
1 'polypeptide(L)'
;DGGDVDALARVIGDAGGTITGTVSLTQEFVEANSAEKLRSVVNSSVVPAGAQLSTTLVDQGSQAGDLLGIALLINRNPAVKPADGAQRDTVLATLRDTGFVTYQGDGLVTCDAAIVVTGGRLGDDAGNQGATVARFAAAMAPHGSGVVLVGRDGSASGTSAVAVARADAGMAAALSTVDDIGAESGRITATLALQNLIRGAQPGQFGIGPGAAAVTVPQ
;
A
#
# COMPACT_ATOMS: atom_id res chain seq x y z
N ASP A 1 3.58 -13.18 1.60
CA ASP A 1 3.35 -14.48 2.22
C ASP A 1 2.18 -14.35 3.19
N GLY A 2 1.15 -15.22 3.06
CA GLY A 2 -0.05 -15.14 3.89
C GLY A 2 0.25 -15.14 5.39
N GLY A 3 1.28 -15.85 5.82
CA GLY A 3 1.67 -15.92 7.22
C GLY A 3 2.14 -14.58 7.82
N ASP A 4 2.73 -13.68 7.02
CA ASP A 4 3.11 -12.35 7.50
C ASP A 4 1.89 -11.45 7.71
N VAL A 5 0.92 -11.53 6.78
CA VAL A 5 -0.33 -10.77 6.85
C VAL A 5 -1.10 -11.18 8.10
N ASP A 6 -1.24 -12.49 8.37
CA ASP A 6 -1.94 -13.01 9.54
C ASP A 6 -1.23 -12.63 10.84
N ALA A 7 0.11 -12.70 10.87
CA ALA A 7 0.90 -12.31 12.04
C ALA A 7 0.81 -10.80 12.32
N LEU A 8 0.85 -9.98 11.28
CA LEU A 8 0.69 -8.53 11.39
C LEU A 8 -0.73 -8.16 11.84
N ALA A 9 -1.75 -8.83 11.29
CA ALA A 9 -3.14 -8.61 11.67
C ALA A 9 -3.39 -8.89 13.16
N ARG A 10 -2.74 -9.92 13.72
CA ARG A 10 -2.81 -10.19 15.17
C ARG A 10 -2.22 -9.05 15.98
N VAL A 11 -1.03 -8.56 15.63
CA VAL A 11 -0.37 -7.46 16.37
C VAL A 11 -1.21 -6.17 16.29
N ILE A 12 -1.82 -5.88 15.13
CA ILE A 12 -2.73 -4.75 14.98
C ILE A 12 -3.97 -4.93 15.88
N GLY A 13 -4.55 -6.12 15.92
CA GLY A 13 -5.70 -6.44 16.80
C GLY A 13 -5.35 -6.28 18.27
N ASP A 14 -4.19 -6.78 18.70
CA ASP A 14 -3.68 -6.64 20.08
C ASP A 14 -3.46 -5.17 20.46
N ALA A 15 -3.11 -4.33 19.50
CA ALA A 15 -2.99 -2.88 19.68
C ALA A 15 -4.34 -2.11 19.61
N GLY A 16 -5.46 -2.81 19.46
CA GLY A 16 -6.80 -2.24 19.40
C GLY A 16 -7.23 -1.77 18.00
N GLY A 17 -6.46 -2.11 16.96
CA GLY A 17 -6.83 -1.85 15.57
C GLY A 17 -7.79 -2.89 15.02
N THR A 18 -8.48 -2.55 13.93
CA THR A 18 -9.37 -3.47 13.20
C THR A 18 -8.94 -3.57 11.76
N ILE A 19 -8.74 -4.78 11.27
CA ILE A 19 -8.52 -5.04 9.84
C ILE A 19 -9.88 -5.06 9.15
N THR A 20 -10.09 -4.14 8.23
CA THR A 20 -11.35 -3.99 7.50
C THR A 20 -11.39 -4.81 6.22
N GLY A 21 -10.24 -5.33 5.79
CA GLY A 21 -10.13 -6.21 4.64
C GLY A 21 -8.71 -6.38 4.16
N THR A 22 -8.52 -7.36 3.28
CA THR A 22 -7.23 -7.67 2.67
C THR A 22 -7.40 -7.82 1.16
N VAL A 23 -6.59 -7.10 0.40
CA VAL A 23 -6.49 -7.19 -1.06
C VAL A 23 -5.10 -7.71 -1.41
N SER A 24 -5.04 -8.75 -2.22
CA SER A 24 -3.78 -9.27 -2.73
C SER A 24 -3.57 -8.80 -4.16
N LEU A 25 -2.46 -8.12 -4.43
CA LEU A 25 -2.01 -7.82 -5.78
C LEU A 25 -1.48 -9.10 -6.42
N THR A 26 -1.89 -9.38 -7.64
CA THR A 26 -1.44 -10.56 -8.37
C THR A 26 -0.09 -10.33 -9.04
N GLN A 27 0.51 -11.41 -9.58
CA GLN A 27 1.71 -11.28 -10.40
C GLN A 27 1.46 -10.40 -11.63
N GLU A 28 0.28 -10.50 -12.25
CA GLU A 28 -0.10 -9.67 -13.41
C GLU A 28 -0.09 -8.18 -13.10
N PHE A 29 -0.38 -7.78 -11.86
CA PHE A 29 -0.33 -6.38 -11.43
C PHE A 29 1.06 -5.75 -11.58
N VAL A 30 2.11 -6.51 -11.30
CA VAL A 30 3.51 -6.01 -11.30
C VAL A 30 4.25 -6.26 -12.61
N GLU A 31 3.67 -7.04 -13.53
CA GLU A 31 4.29 -7.35 -14.82
C GLU A 31 4.22 -6.16 -15.79
N ALA A 32 5.35 -5.88 -16.45
CA ALA A 32 5.47 -4.77 -17.38
C ALA A 32 4.56 -4.92 -18.63
N ASN A 33 4.33 -6.16 -19.09
CA ASN A 33 3.48 -6.45 -20.24
C ASN A 33 1.99 -6.22 -19.96
N SER A 34 1.58 -6.17 -18.70
CA SER A 34 0.20 -5.89 -18.28
C SER A 34 -0.08 -4.40 -18.01
N ALA A 35 0.94 -3.54 -18.14
CA ALA A 35 0.84 -2.11 -17.81
C ALA A 35 -0.26 -1.38 -18.59
N GLU A 36 -0.36 -1.62 -19.90
CA GLU A 36 -1.40 -0.99 -20.74
C GLU A 36 -2.80 -1.46 -20.36
N LYS A 37 -2.96 -2.76 -20.09
CA LYS A 37 -4.22 -3.35 -19.65
C LYS A 37 -4.66 -2.73 -18.33
N LEU A 38 -3.76 -2.64 -17.33
CA LEU A 38 -4.07 -2.04 -16.04
C LEU A 38 -4.43 -0.57 -16.17
N ARG A 39 -3.67 0.21 -16.96
CA ARG A 39 -3.99 1.62 -17.22
C ARG A 39 -5.35 1.78 -17.89
N SER A 40 -5.69 0.93 -18.86
CA SER A 40 -6.99 0.95 -19.52
C SER A 40 -8.13 0.69 -18.54
N VAL A 41 -7.95 -0.27 -17.62
CA VAL A 41 -8.92 -0.57 -16.57
C VAL A 41 -9.08 0.61 -15.61
N VAL A 42 -7.99 1.17 -15.12
CA VAL A 42 -8.01 2.31 -14.19
C VAL A 42 -8.67 3.54 -14.81
N ASN A 43 -8.43 3.81 -16.10
CA ASN A 43 -9.02 4.95 -16.82
C ASN A 43 -10.42 4.67 -17.38
N SER A 44 -10.97 3.48 -17.18
CA SER A 44 -12.36 3.19 -17.49
C SER A 44 -13.31 3.87 -16.49
N SER A 45 -14.63 3.76 -16.71
CA SER A 45 -15.66 4.42 -15.89
C SER A 45 -15.81 3.85 -14.47
N VAL A 46 -14.73 3.33 -13.86
CA VAL A 46 -14.75 2.72 -12.51
C VAL A 46 -14.43 3.71 -11.39
N VAL A 47 -13.98 4.92 -11.74
CA VAL A 47 -13.65 5.93 -10.73
C VAL A 47 -14.91 6.34 -9.97
N PRO A 48 -14.89 6.31 -8.63
CA PRO A 48 -16.03 6.72 -7.80
C PRO A 48 -16.56 8.10 -8.18
N ALA A 49 -17.87 8.26 -8.22
CA ALA A 49 -18.52 9.49 -8.62
C ALA A 49 -18.09 10.66 -7.70
N GLY A 50 -17.69 11.77 -8.31
CA GLY A 50 -17.19 12.94 -7.58
C GLY A 50 -15.70 12.91 -7.27
N ALA A 51 -15.01 11.80 -7.53
CA ALA A 51 -13.55 11.70 -7.46
C ALA A 51 -12.91 11.86 -8.84
N GLN A 52 -11.65 12.24 -8.85
CA GLN A 52 -10.82 12.32 -10.05
C GLN A 52 -9.45 11.71 -9.78
N LEU A 53 -8.99 10.90 -10.73
CA LEU A 53 -7.61 10.41 -10.70
C LEU A 53 -6.63 11.55 -10.96
N SER A 54 -5.49 11.48 -10.35
CA SER A 54 -4.41 12.43 -10.58
C SER A 54 -3.87 12.30 -12.01
N THR A 55 -3.88 13.39 -12.76
CA THR A 55 -3.38 13.44 -14.14
C THR A 55 -1.84 13.46 -14.21
N THR A 56 -1.16 13.63 -13.09
CA THR A 56 0.30 13.63 -13.00
C THR A 56 0.88 12.23 -12.80
N LEU A 57 0.05 11.27 -12.42
CA LEU A 57 0.47 9.88 -12.23
C LEU A 57 0.33 9.12 -13.54
N VAL A 58 1.46 8.70 -14.12
CA VAL A 58 1.51 8.14 -15.47
C VAL A 58 1.88 6.65 -15.52
N ASP A 59 2.41 6.09 -14.43
CA ASP A 59 2.76 4.68 -14.36
C ASP A 59 1.62 3.84 -13.75
N GLN A 60 1.64 2.54 -14.05
CA GLN A 60 0.58 1.60 -13.64
C GLN A 60 0.41 1.50 -12.12
N GLY A 61 1.53 1.49 -11.37
CA GLY A 61 1.50 1.37 -9.92
C GLY A 61 0.85 2.59 -9.29
N SER A 62 1.30 3.79 -9.67
CA SER A 62 0.76 5.05 -9.17
C SER A 62 -0.73 5.22 -9.49
N GLN A 63 -1.15 4.93 -10.73
CA GLN A 63 -2.55 5.07 -11.12
C GLN A 63 -3.46 4.09 -10.37
N ALA A 64 -3.03 2.85 -10.19
CA ALA A 64 -3.80 1.88 -9.42
C ALA A 64 -3.83 2.21 -7.92
N GLY A 65 -2.72 2.74 -7.37
CA GLY A 65 -2.66 3.22 -5.99
C GLY A 65 -3.60 4.39 -5.73
N ASP A 66 -3.66 5.34 -6.66
CA ASP A 66 -4.58 6.47 -6.64
C ASP A 66 -6.05 5.98 -6.63
N LEU A 67 -6.41 5.09 -7.56
CA LEU A 67 -7.75 4.51 -7.66
C LEU A 67 -8.16 3.73 -6.40
N LEU A 68 -7.29 2.83 -5.92
CA LEU A 68 -7.59 2.05 -4.72
C LEU A 68 -7.57 2.90 -3.45
N GLY A 69 -6.75 3.93 -3.40
CA GLY A 69 -6.77 4.92 -2.33
C GLY A 69 -8.11 5.65 -2.26
N ILE A 70 -8.62 6.14 -3.38
CA ILE A 70 -9.94 6.76 -3.49
C ILE A 70 -11.06 5.79 -3.07
N ALA A 71 -10.96 4.53 -3.47
CA ALA A 71 -12.02 3.55 -3.21
C ALA A 71 -12.04 3.04 -1.77
N LEU A 72 -10.89 2.90 -1.13
CA LEU A 72 -10.76 2.18 0.14
C LEU A 72 -10.46 3.08 1.34
N LEU A 73 -9.86 4.27 1.14
CA LEU A 73 -9.40 5.09 2.26
C LEU A 73 -10.36 6.23 2.59
N ILE A 74 -10.43 6.55 3.88
CA ILE A 74 -11.16 7.71 4.40
C ILE A 74 -10.20 8.89 4.43
N ASN A 75 -10.48 9.88 3.60
CA ASN A 75 -9.62 11.06 3.52
C ASN A 75 -9.69 11.89 4.81
N ARG A 76 -8.55 12.41 5.25
CA ARG A 76 -8.48 13.32 6.41
C ARG A 76 -9.25 14.61 6.24
N ASN A 77 -9.40 15.09 4.99
CA ASN A 77 -10.24 16.22 4.69
C ASN A 77 -11.71 15.80 4.70
N PRO A 78 -12.53 16.25 5.66
CA PRO A 78 -13.94 15.84 5.78
C PRO A 78 -14.81 16.32 4.60
N ALA A 79 -14.30 17.22 3.76
CA ALA A 79 -14.98 17.64 2.55
C ALA A 79 -14.90 16.57 1.43
N VAL A 80 -13.92 15.66 1.50
CA VAL A 80 -13.79 14.54 0.57
C VAL A 80 -14.62 13.37 1.12
N LYS A 81 -15.73 13.07 0.45
CA LYS A 81 -16.59 11.97 0.86
C LYS A 81 -15.93 10.63 0.49
N PRO A 82 -15.93 9.64 1.39
CA PRO A 82 -15.47 8.30 1.06
C PRO A 82 -16.39 7.67 -0.01
N ALA A 83 -15.83 6.78 -0.82
CA ALA A 83 -16.59 5.98 -1.77
C ALA A 83 -17.68 5.15 -1.03
N ASP A 84 -18.88 5.13 -1.57
CA ASP A 84 -19.92 4.25 -1.04
C ASP A 84 -19.67 2.78 -1.37
N GLY A 85 -20.48 1.87 -0.79
CA GLY A 85 -20.31 0.42 -0.98
C GLY A 85 -20.34 0.02 -2.45
N ALA A 86 -21.32 0.51 -3.22
CA ALA A 86 -21.50 0.14 -4.62
C ALA A 86 -20.32 0.63 -5.50
N GLN A 87 -19.84 1.84 -5.25
CA GLN A 87 -18.68 2.40 -5.95
C GLN A 87 -17.42 1.59 -5.67
N ARG A 88 -17.17 1.25 -4.41
CA ARG A 88 -16.04 0.44 -3.97
C ARG A 88 -16.08 -0.97 -4.56
N ASP A 89 -17.25 -1.60 -4.52
CA ASP A 89 -17.46 -2.94 -5.08
C ASP A 89 -17.25 -2.94 -6.60
N THR A 90 -17.65 -1.90 -7.30
CA THR A 90 -17.40 -1.73 -8.74
C THR A 90 -15.89 -1.68 -9.04
N VAL A 91 -15.12 -0.88 -8.31
CA VAL A 91 -13.66 -0.79 -8.47
C VAL A 91 -13.01 -2.15 -8.22
N LEU A 92 -13.33 -2.77 -7.09
CA LEU A 92 -12.74 -4.03 -6.67
C LEU A 92 -13.10 -5.19 -7.61
N ALA A 93 -14.36 -5.30 -8.01
CA ALA A 93 -14.82 -6.31 -8.95
C ALA A 93 -14.12 -6.16 -10.31
N THR A 94 -14.02 -4.94 -10.82
CA THR A 94 -13.34 -4.69 -12.10
C THR A 94 -11.87 -5.11 -12.07
N LEU A 95 -11.14 -4.76 -11.00
CA LEU A 95 -9.74 -5.16 -10.85
C LEU A 95 -9.58 -6.67 -10.65
N ARG A 96 -10.51 -7.32 -9.94
CA ARG A 96 -10.51 -8.78 -9.78
C ARG A 96 -10.82 -9.49 -11.08
N ASP A 97 -11.87 -9.08 -11.78
CA ASP A 97 -12.35 -9.73 -13.02
C ASP A 97 -11.34 -9.56 -14.16
N THR A 98 -10.51 -8.53 -14.10
CA THR A 98 -9.37 -8.34 -15.02
C THR A 98 -8.08 -9.02 -14.56
N GLY A 99 -8.07 -9.66 -13.38
CA GLY A 99 -6.97 -10.48 -12.90
C GLY A 99 -5.89 -9.73 -12.10
N PHE A 100 -6.06 -8.44 -11.80
CA PHE A 100 -5.04 -7.64 -11.12
C PHE A 100 -5.03 -7.79 -9.60
N VAL A 101 -6.17 -8.10 -9.01
CA VAL A 101 -6.29 -8.29 -7.56
C VAL A 101 -7.11 -9.53 -7.23
N THR A 102 -6.91 -10.03 -6.02
CA THR A 102 -7.82 -10.98 -5.37
C THR A 102 -8.16 -10.47 -3.97
N TYR A 103 -9.34 -10.77 -3.49
CA TYR A 103 -9.80 -10.48 -2.13
C TYR A 103 -10.87 -11.49 -1.72
N GLN A 104 -11.10 -11.63 -0.43
CA GLN A 104 -12.10 -12.54 0.12
C GLN A 104 -13.23 -11.76 0.79
N GLY A 105 -14.42 -12.34 0.81
CA GLY A 105 -15.63 -11.78 1.43
C GLY A 105 -16.51 -11.01 0.44
N ASP A 106 -17.69 -10.62 0.93
CA ASP A 106 -18.76 -9.98 0.13
C ASP A 106 -18.65 -8.45 0.07
N GLY A 107 -17.45 -7.94 0.21
CA GLY A 107 -17.15 -6.50 0.14
C GLY A 107 -16.18 -6.06 1.22
N LEU A 108 -15.32 -5.12 0.86
CA LEU A 108 -14.41 -4.47 1.80
C LEU A 108 -15.06 -3.18 2.30
N VAL A 109 -14.78 -2.79 3.53
CA VAL A 109 -15.20 -1.48 4.05
C VAL A 109 -14.05 -0.50 4.02
N THR A 110 -14.36 0.79 4.05
CA THR A 110 -13.35 1.85 4.07
C THR A 110 -12.54 1.82 5.37
N CYS A 111 -11.30 2.26 5.31
CA CYS A 111 -10.37 2.33 6.44
C CYS A 111 -9.63 3.67 6.51
N ASP A 112 -9.07 3.96 7.67
CA ASP A 112 -8.33 5.21 7.90
C ASP A 112 -6.95 5.20 7.23
N ALA A 113 -6.30 4.03 7.18
CA ALA A 113 -4.93 3.87 6.68
C ALA A 113 -4.72 2.46 6.13
N ALA A 114 -3.64 2.26 5.37
CA ALA A 114 -3.31 0.98 4.78
C ALA A 114 -1.89 0.52 5.11
N ILE A 115 -1.70 -0.80 5.10
CA ILE A 115 -0.38 -1.43 5.09
C ILE A 115 -0.23 -2.18 3.78
N VAL A 116 0.83 -1.88 3.04
CA VAL A 116 1.22 -2.61 1.82
C VAL A 116 2.33 -3.58 2.20
N VAL A 117 2.04 -4.88 2.10
CA VAL A 117 2.98 -5.95 2.47
C VAL A 117 3.69 -6.46 1.23
N THR A 118 5.02 -6.49 1.25
CA THR A 118 5.87 -7.06 0.20
C THR A 118 6.80 -8.13 0.75
N GLY A 119 7.45 -8.86 -0.14
CA GLY A 119 8.43 -9.88 0.24
C GLY A 119 9.76 -9.30 0.74
N GLY A 120 10.80 -10.12 0.70
CA GLY A 120 12.19 -9.72 0.96
C GLY A 120 12.85 -9.12 -0.30
N ARG A 121 14.15 -9.44 -0.46
CA ARG A 121 14.93 -8.99 -1.63
C ARG A 121 14.35 -9.58 -2.92
N LEU A 122 14.15 -8.73 -3.91
CA LEU A 122 13.82 -9.16 -5.27
C LEU A 122 15.09 -9.62 -6.01
N GLY A 123 14.92 -10.60 -6.90
CA GLY A 123 15.98 -11.04 -7.81
C GLY A 123 16.32 -9.98 -8.85
N ASP A 124 17.48 -10.16 -9.50
CA ASP A 124 17.97 -9.23 -10.51
C ASP A 124 17.09 -9.21 -11.79
N ASP A 125 16.29 -10.26 -11.98
CA ASP A 125 15.32 -10.43 -13.07
C ASP A 125 13.93 -9.84 -12.78
N ALA A 126 13.70 -9.31 -11.58
CA ALA A 126 12.40 -8.75 -11.18
C ALA A 126 12.01 -7.45 -11.94
N GLY A 127 12.93 -6.86 -12.69
CA GLY A 127 12.66 -5.65 -13.45
C GLY A 127 12.12 -4.50 -12.58
N ASN A 128 10.97 -3.95 -12.94
CA ASN A 128 10.36 -2.81 -12.26
C ASN A 128 9.34 -3.19 -11.17
N GLN A 129 9.23 -4.46 -10.79
CA GLN A 129 8.18 -4.91 -9.84
C GLN A 129 8.22 -4.15 -8.52
N GLY A 130 9.40 -3.99 -7.92
CA GLY A 130 9.55 -3.23 -6.67
C GLY A 130 9.16 -1.75 -6.83
N ALA A 131 9.54 -1.12 -7.94
CA ALA A 131 9.14 0.25 -8.22
C ALA A 131 7.61 0.38 -8.42
N THR A 132 6.97 -0.58 -9.06
CA THR A 132 5.51 -0.61 -9.23
C THR A 132 4.81 -0.65 -7.86
N VAL A 133 5.26 -1.53 -6.94
CA VAL A 133 4.68 -1.64 -5.59
C VAL A 133 4.97 -0.40 -4.74
N ALA A 134 6.18 0.16 -4.80
CA ALA A 134 6.54 1.38 -4.06
C ALA A 134 5.69 2.58 -4.50
N ARG A 135 5.52 2.78 -5.80
CA ARG A 135 4.69 3.84 -6.38
C ARG A 135 3.20 3.64 -6.08
N PHE A 136 2.72 2.40 -6.12
CA PHE A 136 1.37 2.05 -5.68
C PHE A 136 1.11 2.52 -4.24
N ALA A 137 1.99 2.15 -3.31
CA ALA A 137 1.87 2.53 -1.92
C ALA A 137 1.93 4.06 -1.71
N ALA A 138 2.85 4.73 -2.41
CA ALA A 138 3.01 6.18 -2.31
C ALA A 138 1.80 6.94 -2.87
N ALA A 139 1.23 6.49 -4.00
CA ALA A 139 0.05 7.12 -4.60
C ALA A 139 -1.23 6.89 -3.78
N MET A 140 -1.30 5.81 -3.02
CA MET A 140 -2.41 5.51 -2.12
C MET A 140 -2.41 6.43 -0.87
N ALA A 141 -1.24 6.81 -0.38
CA ALA A 141 -1.07 7.50 0.90
C ALA A 141 -1.87 8.82 1.07
N PRO A 142 -2.01 9.69 0.06
CA PRO A 142 -2.76 10.96 0.19
C PRO A 142 -4.26 10.79 0.42
N HIS A 143 -4.81 9.61 0.15
CA HIS A 143 -6.26 9.35 0.24
C HIS A 143 -6.73 8.96 1.64
N GLY A 144 -5.80 8.68 2.57
CA GLY A 144 -6.12 8.31 3.95
C GLY A 144 -5.27 9.02 4.98
N SER A 145 -5.16 8.42 6.14
CA SER A 145 -4.26 8.88 7.19
C SER A 145 -2.79 8.54 6.90
N GLY A 146 -2.53 7.69 5.93
CA GLY A 146 -1.23 7.33 5.43
C GLY A 146 -1.10 5.85 5.10
N VAL A 147 0.07 5.48 4.61
CA VAL A 147 0.42 4.11 4.23
C VAL A 147 1.76 3.71 4.87
N VAL A 148 1.84 2.48 5.34
CA VAL A 148 3.09 1.84 5.74
C VAL A 148 3.44 0.76 4.71
N LEU A 149 4.55 0.90 4.01
CA LEU A 149 5.09 -0.13 3.14
C LEU A 149 6.02 -1.04 3.96
N VAL A 150 5.67 -2.31 4.05
CA VAL A 150 6.42 -3.25 4.88
C VAL A 150 6.98 -4.39 4.06
N GLY A 151 8.18 -4.84 4.41
CA GLY A 151 8.82 -5.98 3.79
C GLY A 151 9.62 -6.82 4.77
N ARG A 152 10.03 -8.01 4.34
CA ARG A 152 10.96 -8.87 5.08
C ARG A 152 12.39 -8.35 4.97
N ASP A 153 13.28 -8.92 5.74
CA ASP A 153 14.73 -8.69 5.59
C ASP A 153 15.17 -8.81 4.12
N GLY A 154 16.02 -7.88 3.69
CA GLY A 154 16.45 -7.71 2.31
C GLY A 154 15.54 -6.84 1.45
N SER A 155 14.32 -6.50 1.87
CA SER A 155 13.39 -5.64 1.10
C SER A 155 13.90 -4.19 0.93
N ALA A 156 14.83 -3.76 1.76
CA ALA A 156 15.49 -2.45 1.66
C ALA A 156 16.76 -2.48 0.77
N SER A 157 16.92 -3.52 -0.07
CA SER A 157 18.09 -3.70 -0.93
C SER A 157 17.72 -3.83 -2.40
N GLY A 158 18.63 -3.43 -3.28
CA GLY A 158 18.48 -3.56 -4.74
C GLY A 158 17.27 -2.81 -5.30
N THR A 159 16.47 -3.48 -6.12
CA THR A 159 15.25 -2.95 -6.75
C THR A 159 13.97 -3.29 -5.97
N SER A 160 14.09 -3.79 -4.74
CA SER A 160 12.95 -4.15 -3.90
C SER A 160 12.16 -2.92 -3.47
N ALA A 161 10.88 -3.09 -3.18
CA ALA A 161 9.95 -1.97 -3.01
C ALA A 161 10.34 -1.00 -1.89
N VAL A 162 10.80 -1.51 -0.74
CA VAL A 162 11.25 -0.67 0.38
C VAL A 162 12.51 0.11 0.01
N ALA A 163 13.46 -0.52 -0.71
CA ALA A 163 14.67 0.16 -1.19
C ALA A 163 14.32 1.32 -2.13
N VAL A 164 13.42 1.07 -3.10
CA VAL A 164 12.96 2.10 -4.04
C VAL A 164 12.27 3.24 -3.33
N ALA A 165 11.37 2.93 -2.38
CA ALA A 165 10.64 3.96 -1.62
C ALA A 165 11.59 4.85 -0.80
N ARG A 166 12.62 4.28 -0.17
CA ARG A 166 13.61 5.03 0.62
C ARG A 166 14.57 5.85 -0.23
N ALA A 167 14.88 5.40 -1.44
CA ALA A 167 15.78 6.11 -2.37
C ALA A 167 15.12 7.33 -3.02
N ASP A 168 13.80 7.39 -3.09
CA ASP A 168 13.04 8.51 -3.66
C ASP A 168 12.54 9.43 -2.54
N ALA A 169 12.98 10.69 -2.54
CA ALA A 169 12.64 11.65 -1.50
C ALA A 169 11.12 11.93 -1.41
N GLY A 170 10.41 11.90 -2.55
CA GLY A 170 8.96 12.10 -2.59
C GLY A 170 8.22 10.93 -1.95
N MET A 171 8.60 9.69 -2.27
CA MET A 171 8.00 8.50 -1.65
C MET A 171 8.36 8.41 -0.17
N ALA A 172 9.61 8.66 0.21
CA ALA A 172 10.06 8.64 1.61
C ALA A 172 9.33 9.69 2.48
N ALA A 173 8.90 10.80 1.89
CA ALA A 173 8.07 11.80 2.55
C ALA A 173 6.57 11.45 2.57
N ALA A 174 6.11 10.60 1.66
CA ALA A 174 4.70 10.25 1.52
C ALA A 174 4.27 9.06 2.40
N LEU A 175 5.16 8.10 2.66
CA LEU A 175 4.83 6.86 3.36
C LEU A 175 5.90 6.42 4.36
N SER A 176 5.48 5.69 5.38
CA SER A 176 6.44 5.01 6.28
C SER A 176 6.88 3.68 5.69
N THR A 177 8.10 3.25 6.01
CA THR A 177 8.58 1.91 5.63
C THR A 177 9.09 1.12 6.83
N VAL A 178 8.93 -0.22 6.76
CA VAL A 178 9.52 -1.17 7.72
C VAL A 178 10.06 -2.37 6.94
N ASP A 179 11.28 -2.81 7.18
CA ASP A 179 11.98 -3.83 6.38
C ASP A 179 12.24 -5.17 7.09
N ASP A 180 11.64 -5.40 8.24
CA ASP A 180 11.90 -6.58 9.07
C ASP A 180 10.62 -7.24 9.64
N ILE A 181 9.50 -7.22 8.90
CA ILE A 181 8.21 -7.79 9.37
C ILE A 181 8.25 -9.31 9.61
N GLY A 182 9.28 -10.00 9.16
CA GLY A 182 9.56 -11.38 9.55
C GLY A 182 9.78 -11.55 11.05
N ALA A 183 10.29 -10.51 11.73
CA ALA A 183 10.46 -10.46 13.17
C ALA A 183 9.24 -9.83 13.86
N GLU A 184 9.00 -10.20 15.11
CA GLU A 184 7.92 -9.61 15.92
C GLU A 184 8.14 -8.12 16.17
N SER A 185 9.40 -7.72 16.42
CA SER A 185 9.78 -6.30 16.53
C SER A 185 9.38 -5.47 15.32
N GLY A 186 9.57 -6.00 14.11
CA GLY A 186 9.19 -5.34 12.88
C GLY A 186 7.67 -5.20 12.73
N ARG A 187 6.91 -6.21 13.11
CA ARG A 187 5.43 -6.16 13.12
C ARG A 187 4.91 -5.13 14.12
N ILE A 188 5.49 -5.07 15.31
CA ILE A 188 5.18 -4.06 16.34
C ILE A 188 5.52 -2.67 15.79
N THR A 189 6.70 -2.50 15.18
CA THR A 189 7.14 -1.23 14.58
C THR A 189 6.18 -0.78 13.47
N ALA A 190 5.75 -1.69 12.59
CA ALA A 190 4.78 -1.39 11.54
C ALA A 190 3.43 -0.93 12.11
N THR A 191 2.97 -1.57 13.17
CA THR A 191 1.72 -1.21 13.88
C THR A 191 1.84 0.17 14.53
N LEU A 192 2.95 0.47 15.20
CA LEU A 192 3.21 1.79 15.80
C LEU A 192 3.35 2.88 14.73
N ALA A 193 4.03 2.60 13.62
CA ALA A 193 4.15 3.52 12.50
C ALA A 193 2.76 3.86 11.91
N LEU A 194 1.90 2.85 11.72
CA LEU A 194 0.52 3.05 11.27
C LEU A 194 -0.28 3.91 12.26
N GLN A 195 -0.20 3.60 13.56
CA GLN A 195 -0.87 4.36 14.61
C GLN A 195 -0.41 5.83 14.64
N ASN A 196 0.89 6.07 14.48
CA ASN A 196 1.45 7.42 14.42
C ASN A 196 0.96 8.19 13.20
N LEU A 197 0.91 7.56 12.02
CA LEU A 197 0.32 8.15 10.84
C LEU A 197 -1.15 8.53 11.07
N ILE A 198 -1.95 7.65 11.65
CA ILE A 198 -3.36 7.92 11.98
C ILE A 198 -3.47 9.14 12.92
N ARG A 199 -2.56 9.28 13.87
CA ARG A 199 -2.49 10.43 14.80
C ARG A 199 -1.92 11.72 14.18
N GLY A 200 -1.47 11.68 12.93
CA GLY A 200 -0.98 12.85 12.21
C GLY A 200 0.53 13.07 12.26
N ALA A 201 1.28 12.08 12.71
CA ALA A 201 2.75 12.14 12.63
C ALA A 201 3.23 12.08 11.17
N GLN A 202 4.45 12.56 10.96
CA GLN A 202 5.13 12.44 9.67
C GLN A 202 5.58 11.00 9.42
N PRO A 203 5.66 10.56 8.15
CA PRO A 203 6.23 9.29 7.77
C PRO A 203 7.67 9.11 8.27
N GLY A 204 8.04 7.88 8.57
CA GLY A 204 9.39 7.50 9.00
C GLY A 204 9.87 6.21 8.37
N GLN A 205 11.19 6.04 8.33
CA GLN A 205 11.85 4.89 7.73
C GLN A 205 12.44 4.02 8.86
N PHE A 206 11.87 2.84 9.09
CA PHE A 206 12.19 1.99 10.24
C PHE A 206 12.67 0.61 9.79
N GLY A 207 13.45 -0.04 10.66
CA GLY A 207 13.95 -1.39 10.49
C GLY A 207 15.45 -1.52 10.58
N ILE A 208 16.01 -2.55 9.95
CA ILE A 208 17.42 -2.95 10.08
C ILE A 208 18.25 -2.76 8.80
N GLY A 209 17.57 -2.53 7.68
CA GLY A 209 18.23 -2.44 6.37
C GLY A 209 18.64 -1.01 5.98
N PRO A 210 19.28 -0.87 4.82
CA PRO A 210 19.73 0.43 4.31
C PRO A 210 18.62 1.48 4.27
N GLY A 211 18.97 2.71 4.63
CA GLY A 211 18.04 3.85 4.60
C GLY A 211 17.05 3.90 5.77
N ALA A 212 17.10 2.97 6.72
CA ALA A 212 16.35 3.10 7.96
C ALA A 212 16.94 4.24 8.82
N ALA A 213 16.05 5.13 9.30
CA ALA A 213 16.43 6.21 10.22
C ALA A 213 16.47 5.73 11.67
N ALA A 214 15.70 4.72 12.01
CA ALA A 214 15.66 4.08 13.33
C ALA A 214 15.21 2.62 13.20
N VAL A 215 15.57 1.79 14.18
CA VAL A 215 15.13 0.38 14.22
C VAL A 215 13.64 0.30 14.53
N THR A 216 13.16 1.15 15.43
CA THR A 216 11.75 1.21 15.83
C THR A 216 11.25 2.66 15.83
N VAL A 217 9.94 2.83 15.92
CA VAL A 217 9.33 4.15 16.09
C VAL A 217 9.81 4.78 17.41
N PRO A 218 10.40 5.98 17.38
CA PRO A 218 10.75 6.71 18.60
C PRO A 218 9.48 7.02 19.42
N GLN A 219 9.62 6.91 20.74
CA GLN A 219 8.55 7.22 21.70
C GLN A 219 8.59 8.70 22.10
#